data_fc6c53dd7c6021b41bef615589152da3
#
_entry.id   fc6c53dd7c6021b41bef615589152da3
#
_cell.length_a   1.000
_cell.length_b   1.000
_cell.length_c   1.000
_cell.angle_alpha   90.00
_cell.angle_beta   90.00
_cell.angle_gamma   90.00
#
_symmetry.space_group_name_H-M   'P 1'
#
loop_
_entity.id
_entity.type
_entity.pdbx_description
1 polymer ?
#
loop_
_entity_poly.entity_id
_entity_poly.type
_entity_poly.pdbx_seq_one_letter_code
_entity_poly.pdbx_strand_id
1 'polypeptide(L)'
;MALVIGGSGFVGSFLIKELHNFKVENLDKNPSPFFDNITTKGDIRNLDEIKIHKGTESIVLLAAEHRDDVSPTSLYYDVNVQGTKNVLQAMDNAGVKNIIFTSSVAIYGLNKTNPDENHLEDPFNHYGKSKWQAEEVI
;
A
#
# COMPACT_ATOMS: atom_id res chain seq x y z
N MET A 1 -13.71 11.95 -0.58
CA MET A 1 -12.28 12.16 -0.90
C MET A 1 -11.52 10.87 -0.70
N ALA A 2 -10.58 10.54 -1.58
CA ALA A 2 -9.70 9.38 -1.43
C ALA A 2 -8.26 9.83 -1.15
N LEU A 3 -7.54 9.09 -0.29
CA LEU A 3 -6.10 9.20 -0.13
C LEU A 3 -5.43 8.00 -0.77
N VAL A 4 -4.57 8.24 -1.74
CA VAL A 4 -3.72 7.21 -2.36
C VAL A 4 -2.38 7.22 -1.63
N ILE A 5 -1.96 6.09 -1.09
CA ILE A 5 -0.67 5.91 -0.42
C ILE A 5 0.24 5.09 -1.34
N GLY A 6 1.35 5.67 -1.79
CA GLY A 6 2.20 5.10 -2.84
C GLY A 6 1.82 5.59 -4.25
N GLY A 7 1.14 6.74 -4.34
CA GLY A 7 0.63 7.28 -5.59
C GLY A 7 1.68 7.85 -6.54
N SER A 8 2.93 8.05 -6.09
CA SER A 8 4.04 8.49 -6.95
C SER A 8 4.63 7.35 -7.80
N GLY A 9 4.27 6.11 -7.50
CA GLY A 9 4.69 4.92 -8.24
C GLY A 9 3.95 4.74 -9.56
N PHE A 10 4.31 3.67 -10.30
CA PHE A 10 3.73 3.37 -11.61
C PHE A 10 2.21 3.22 -11.56
N VAL A 11 1.69 2.28 -10.76
CA VAL A 11 0.24 2.05 -10.64
C VAL A 11 -0.48 3.28 -10.10
N GLY A 12 0.10 3.91 -9.07
CA GLY A 12 -0.49 5.08 -8.41
C GLY A 12 -0.65 6.27 -9.34
N SER A 13 0.33 6.54 -10.20
CA SER A 13 0.27 7.64 -11.16
C SER A 13 -0.86 7.46 -12.19
N PHE A 14 -1.07 6.23 -12.68
CA PHE A 14 -2.19 5.95 -13.58
C PHE A 14 -3.54 6.01 -12.83
N LEU A 15 -3.62 5.48 -11.63
CA LEU A 15 -4.84 5.55 -10.82
C LEU A 15 -5.26 7.00 -10.55
N ILE A 16 -4.33 7.84 -10.08
CA ILE A 16 -4.61 9.25 -9.80
C ILE A 16 -5.08 9.99 -11.07
N LYS A 17 -4.47 9.68 -12.22
CA LYS A 17 -4.88 10.23 -13.49
C LYS A 17 -6.34 9.87 -13.84
N GLU A 18 -6.74 8.61 -13.64
CA GLU A 18 -8.11 8.17 -13.92
C GLU A 18 -9.12 8.74 -12.90
N LEU A 19 -8.68 9.05 -11.70
CA LEU A 19 -9.52 9.66 -10.65
C LEU A 19 -9.67 11.20 -10.78
N HIS A 20 -9.40 11.78 -11.96
CA HIS A 20 -9.40 13.23 -12.20
C HIS A 20 -10.73 13.95 -11.84
N ASN A 21 -11.86 13.23 -11.82
CA ASN A 21 -13.15 13.76 -11.43
C ASN A 21 -13.44 13.65 -9.92
N PHE A 22 -12.50 13.08 -9.15
CA PHE A 22 -12.63 12.90 -7.71
C PHE A 22 -11.64 13.78 -6.97
N LYS A 23 -11.97 14.16 -5.75
CA LYS A 23 -10.98 14.77 -4.86
C LYS A 23 -10.04 13.70 -4.36
N VAL A 24 -8.77 13.79 -4.77
CA VAL A 24 -7.71 12.83 -4.42
C VAL A 24 -6.55 13.56 -3.77
N GLU A 25 -5.96 12.95 -2.76
CA GLU A 25 -4.67 13.31 -2.18
C GLU A 25 -3.71 12.12 -2.32
N ASN A 26 -2.43 12.41 -2.39
CA ASN A 26 -1.37 11.40 -2.45
C ASN A 26 -0.43 11.53 -1.24
N LEU A 27 -0.06 10.41 -0.65
CA LEU A 27 1.02 10.32 0.33
C LEU A 27 2.07 9.34 -0.20
N ASP A 28 3.30 9.80 -0.33
CA ASP A 28 4.41 8.98 -0.81
C ASP A 28 5.74 9.42 -0.20
N LYS A 29 6.68 8.49 -0.03
CA LYS A 29 8.05 8.82 0.39
C LYS A 29 8.84 9.57 -0.68
N ASN A 30 8.44 9.40 -1.95
CA ASN A 30 9.05 10.04 -3.11
C ASN A 30 8.14 11.16 -3.65
N PRO A 31 8.69 12.21 -4.26
CA PRO A 31 7.91 13.21 -4.97
C PRO A 31 7.18 12.55 -6.15
N SER A 32 6.01 13.10 -6.49
CA SER A 32 5.30 12.64 -7.69
C SER A 32 5.79 13.37 -8.93
N PRO A 33 6.15 12.66 -10.01
CA PRO A 33 6.58 13.33 -11.25
C PRO A 33 5.43 14.05 -11.97
N PHE A 34 4.16 13.74 -11.64
CA PHE A 34 2.99 14.28 -12.35
C PHE A 34 1.99 14.99 -11.44
N PHE A 35 1.98 14.69 -10.15
CA PHE A 35 0.94 15.11 -9.19
C PHE A 35 1.53 15.67 -7.90
N ASP A 36 2.63 16.43 -8.01
CA ASP A 36 3.35 16.98 -6.86
C ASP A 36 2.47 17.94 -6.02
N ASN A 37 1.57 18.66 -6.68
CA ASN A 37 0.65 19.60 -6.05
C ASN A 37 -0.39 18.96 -5.09
N ILE A 38 -0.62 17.64 -5.20
CA ILE A 38 -1.51 16.90 -4.31
C ILE A 38 -0.76 15.84 -3.50
N THR A 39 0.57 15.84 -3.58
CA THR A 39 1.44 14.87 -2.93
C THR A 39 2.02 15.43 -1.63
N THR A 40 1.72 14.75 -0.54
CA THR A 40 2.39 14.97 0.76
C THR A 40 3.48 13.93 0.92
N LYS A 41 4.68 14.38 1.29
CA LYS A 41 5.78 13.46 1.59
C LYS A 41 5.55 12.76 2.93
N GLY A 42 5.67 11.42 2.93
CA GLY A 42 5.58 10.61 4.14
C GLY A 42 5.93 9.16 3.88
N ASP A 43 6.47 8.51 4.90
CA ASP A 43 6.81 7.10 4.91
C ASP A 43 5.87 6.34 5.85
N ILE A 44 5.20 5.30 5.33
CA ILE A 44 4.22 4.50 6.12
C ILE A 44 4.85 3.75 7.29
N ARG A 45 6.18 3.59 7.31
CA ARG A 45 6.89 3.02 8.45
C ARG A 45 6.84 3.92 9.69
N ASN A 46 6.55 5.21 9.50
CA ASN A 46 6.39 6.19 10.56
C ASN A 46 4.92 6.62 10.65
N LEU A 47 4.23 6.20 11.69
CA LEU A 47 2.82 6.55 11.92
C LEU A 47 2.58 8.08 11.90
N ASP A 48 3.49 8.85 12.46
CA ASP A 48 3.35 10.31 12.55
C ASP A 48 3.43 11.03 11.19
N GLU A 49 3.95 10.36 10.16
CA GLU A 49 4.02 10.88 8.80
C GLU A 49 2.77 10.57 7.98
N ILE A 50 1.89 9.67 8.45
CA ILE A 50 0.65 9.32 7.76
C ILE A 50 -0.43 10.35 8.11
N LYS A 51 -0.62 11.34 7.23
CA LYS A 51 -1.60 12.39 7.42
C LYS A 51 -2.88 12.06 6.64
N ILE A 52 -3.97 11.81 7.37
CA ILE A 52 -5.31 11.60 6.81
C ILE A 52 -6.14 12.85 7.11
N HIS A 53 -6.49 13.59 6.08
CA HIS A 53 -7.22 14.85 6.24
C HIS A 53 -8.73 14.61 6.43
N LYS A 54 -9.39 15.56 7.09
CA LYS A 54 -10.84 15.54 7.30
C LYS A 54 -11.59 15.44 5.96
N GLY A 55 -12.53 14.52 5.88
CA GLY A 55 -13.30 14.26 4.67
C GLY A 55 -12.72 13.17 3.76
N THR A 56 -11.61 12.52 4.18
CA THR A 56 -11.17 11.27 3.56
C THR A 56 -12.17 10.17 3.88
N GLU A 57 -12.65 9.47 2.88
CA GLU A 57 -13.66 8.40 2.98
C GLU A 57 -13.05 7.02 2.72
N SER A 58 -11.95 6.99 1.96
CA SER A 58 -11.28 5.75 1.57
C SER A 58 -9.78 5.95 1.40
N ILE A 59 -9.05 4.88 1.69
CA ILE A 59 -7.61 4.75 1.47
C ILE A 59 -7.38 3.76 0.33
N VAL A 60 -6.48 4.10 -0.59
CA VAL A 60 -5.93 3.14 -1.57
C VAL A 60 -4.46 2.92 -1.23
N LEU A 61 -4.14 1.76 -0.68
CA LEU A 61 -2.79 1.42 -0.23
C LEU A 61 -2.04 0.66 -1.33
N LEU A 62 -1.18 1.37 -2.04
CA LEU A 62 -0.31 0.86 -3.11
C LEU A 62 1.16 0.79 -2.67
N ALA A 63 1.53 1.50 -1.60
CA ALA A 63 2.89 1.53 -1.10
C ALA A 63 3.34 0.12 -0.68
N ALA A 64 4.44 -0.33 -1.24
CA ALA A 64 5.04 -1.62 -0.93
C ALA A 64 6.55 -1.62 -1.23
N GLU A 65 7.29 -2.43 -0.51
CA GLU A 65 8.62 -2.84 -0.95
C GLU A 65 8.46 -4.14 -1.76
N HIS A 66 8.88 -4.10 -3.03
CA HIS A 66 8.61 -5.17 -3.99
C HIS A 66 9.82 -5.59 -4.82
N ARG A 67 10.96 -4.91 -4.68
CA ARG A 67 12.19 -5.23 -5.43
C ARG A 67 12.78 -6.55 -4.94
N ASP A 68 13.38 -7.33 -5.83
CA ASP A 68 13.96 -8.63 -5.48
C ASP A 68 15.32 -8.53 -4.77
N ASP A 69 15.99 -7.38 -4.87
CA ASP A 69 17.33 -7.11 -4.37
C ASP A 69 17.35 -6.31 -3.05
N VAL A 70 16.26 -6.36 -2.29
CA VAL A 70 16.14 -5.59 -1.05
C VAL A 70 17.05 -6.11 0.06
N SER A 71 17.84 -5.21 0.62
CA SER A 71 18.69 -5.46 1.78
C SER A 71 18.62 -4.27 2.76
N PRO A 72 18.40 -4.51 4.06
CA PRO A 72 18.19 -5.80 4.70
C PRO A 72 16.80 -6.39 4.38
N THR A 73 16.66 -7.71 4.48
CA THR A 73 15.40 -8.43 4.23
C THR A 73 14.25 -7.96 5.13
N SER A 74 14.55 -7.46 6.33
CA SER A 74 13.55 -6.89 7.25
C SER A 74 12.74 -5.76 6.60
N LEU A 75 13.28 -5.07 5.59
CA LEU A 75 12.61 -3.95 4.94
C LEU A 75 11.29 -4.36 4.26
N TYR A 76 11.18 -5.60 3.76
CA TYR A 76 9.90 -6.10 3.25
C TYR A 76 8.82 -6.09 4.34
N TYR A 77 9.18 -6.51 5.56
CA TYR A 77 8.24 -6.59 6.68
C TYR A 77 7.99 -5.22 7.32
N ASP A 78 9.04 -4.38 7.39
CA ASP A 78 8.93 -3.02 7.92
C ASP A 78 7.97 -2.18 7.06
N VAL A 79 8.04 -2.30 5.74
CA VAL A 79 7.16 -1.57 4.82
C VAL A 79 5.81 -2.26 4.67
N ASN A 80 5.81 -3.55 4.25
CA ASN A 80 4.57 -4.19 3.82
C ASN A 80 3.68 -4.61 5.00
N VAL A 81 4.25 -5.00 6.14
CA VAL A 81 3.47 -5.45 7.31
C VAL A 81 3.32 -4.31 8.31
N GLN A 82 4.44 -3.79 8.84
CA GLN A 82 4.36 -2.73 9.85
C GLN A 82 3.78 -1.44 9.26
N GLY A 83 4.17 -1.09 8.02
CA GLY A 83 3.58 0.04 7.32
C GLY A 83 2.07 -0.08 7.14
N THR A 84 1.56 -1.27 6.77
CA THR A 84 0.11 -1.52 6.70
C THR A 84 -0.56 -1.35 8.07
N LYS A 85 0.02 -1.88 9.15
CA LYS A 85 -0.50 -1.67 10.52
C LYS A 85 -0.57 -0.18 10.89
N ASN A 86 0.46 0.59 10.55
CA ASN A 86 0.48 2.02 10.79
C ASN A 86 -0.61 2.75 9.99
N VAL A 87 -0.86 2.35 8.73
CA VAL A 87 -1.95 2.91 7.92
C VAL A 87 -3.30 2.60 8.57
N LEU A 88 -3.55 1.36 9.00
CA LEU A 88 -4.78 0.99 9.69
C LEU A 88 -4.97 1.79 10.99
N GLN A 89 -3.91 1.96 11.78
CA GLN A 89 -3.95 2.78 12.99
C GLN A 89 -4.27 4.25 12.67
N ALA A 90 -3.69 4.80 11.62
CA ALA A 90 -4.00 6.17 11.17
C ALA A 90 -5.46 6.29 10.70
N MET A 91 -5.98 5.26 10.01
CA MET A 91 -7.39 5.18 9.60
C MET A 91 -8.32 5.16 10.81
N ASP A 92 -8.03 4.35 11.83
CA ASP A 92 -8.79 4.30 13.07
C ASP A 92 -8.82 5.67 13.77
N ASN A 93 -7.67 6.32 13.88
CA ASN A 93 -7.54 7.64 14.48
C ASN A 93 -8.35 8.71 13.72
N ALA A 94 -8.48 8.57 12.39
CA ALA A 94 -9.22 9.49 11.51
C ALA A 94 -10.70 9.09 11.32
N GLY A 95 -11.11 7.90 11.80
CA GLY A 95 -12.46 7.37 11.61
C GLY A 95 -12.76 6.90 10.18
N VAL A 96 -11.74 6.61 9.38
CA VAL A 96 -11.87 6.08 8.01
C VAL A 96 -11.93 4.56 8.05
N LYS A 97 -12.93 3.96 7.36
CA LYS A 97 -13.20 2.52 7.43
C LYS A 97 -12.99 1.77 6.11
N ASN A 98 -12.80 2.49 5.01
CA ASN A 98 -12.70 1.86 3.69
C ASN A 98 -11.25 1.86 3.24
N ILE A 99 -10.72 0.67 2.99
CA ILE A 99 -9.39 0.47 2.42
C ILE A 99 -9.46 -0.41 1.17
N ILE A 100 -8.73 -0.01 0.14
CA ILE A 100 -8.41 -0.84 -1.02
C ILE A 100 -6.93 -1.15 -0.93
N PHE A 101 -6.59 -2.43 -0.78
CA PHE A 101 -5.22 -2.89 -0.65
C PHE A 101 -4.81 -3.67 -1.90
N THR A 102 -3.65 -3.36 -2.46
CA THR A 102 -3.07 -4.15 -3.54
C THR A 102 -2.20 -5.25 -2.97
N SER A 103 -2.62 -6.49 -3.12
CA SER A 103 -1.82 -7.65 -2.78
C SER A 103 -0.97 -8.16 -3.95
N SER A 104 -0.67 -9.44 -4.00
CA SER A 104 0.15 -10.04 -5.05
C SER A 104 -0.18 -11.52 -5.23
N VAL A 105 -0.12 -12.01 -6.45
CA VAL A 105 -0.17 -13.46 -6.75
C VAL A 105 1.01 -14.23 -6.14
N ALA A 106 2.08 -13.55 -5.73
CA ALA A 106 3.23 -14.14 -5.05
C ALA A 106 2.87 -14.83 -3.72
N ILE A 107 1.70 -14.53 -3.15
CA ILE A 107 1.19 -15.20 -1.94
C ILE A 107 0.89 -16.69 -2.19
N TYR A 108 0.56 -17.07 -3.42
CA TYR A 108 0.20 -18.46 -3.76
C TYR A 108 1.39 -19.37 -4.07
N GLY A 109 2.60 -18.81 -4.21
CA GLY A 109 3.82 -19.59 -4.50
C GLY A 109 3.94 -20.03 -5.97
N LEU A 110 4.82 -21.00 -6.22
CA LEU A 110 5.19 -21.42 -7.58
C LEU A 110 4.54 -22.73 -8.04
N ASN A 111 3.97 -23.53 -7.13
CA ASN A 111 3.57 -24.90 -7.39
C ASN A 111 2.06 -25.05 -7.68
N LYS A 112 1.40 -23.98 -8.06
CA LYS A 112 -0.04 -23.98 -8.34
C LYS A 112 -0.32 -23.55 -9.79
N THR A 113 -1.30 -24.19 -10.42
CA THR A 113 -1.76 -23.84 -11.76
C THR A 113 -3.01 -22.95 -11.65
N ASN A 114 -2.92 -21.72 -12.16
CA ASN A 114 -4.01 -20.75 -12.13
C ASN A 114 -4.64 -20.57 -10.74
N PRO A 115 -3.86 -20.22 -9.70
CA PRO A 115 -4.39 -20.07 -8.35
C PRO A 115 -5.42 -18.91 -8.29
N ASP A 116 -6.46 -19.14 -7.50
CA ASP A 116 -7.47 -18.17 -7.14
C ASP A 116 -7.56 -18.04 -5.61
N GLU A 117 -8.50 -17.26 -5.11
CA GLU A 117 -8.68 -16.96 -3.69
C GLU A 117 -9.10 -18.18 -2.83
N ASN A 118 -9.39 -19.34 -3.45
CA ASN A 118 -9.67 -20.57 -2.72
C ASN A 118 -8.42 -21.45 -2.50
N HIS A 119 -7.27 -21.06 -3.08
CA HIS A 119 -6.03 -21.77 -2.87
C HIS A 119 -5.34 -21.30 -1.59
N LEU A 120 -4.71 -22.25 -0.91
CA LEU A 120 -3.88 -21.95 0.25
C LEU A 120 -2.66 -21.12 -0.17
N GLU A 121 -2.32 -20.16 0.62
CA GLU A 121 -1.12 -19.35 0.47
C GLU A 121 0.13 -20.21 0.74
N ASP A 122 1.14 -20.03 -0.10
CA ASP A 122 2.42 -20.76 -0.02
C ASP A 122 3.55 -19.88 -0.60
N PRO A 123 3.78 -18.68 -0.05
CA PRO A 123 4.73 -17.74 -0.61
C PRO A 123 6.18 -18.26 -0.53
N PHE A 124 6.86 -18.26 -1.66
CA PHE A 124 8.23 -18.79 -1.78
C PHE A 124 9.32 -17.76 -1.41
N ASN A 125 9.02 -16.48 -1.47
CA ASN A 125 9.99 -15.41 -1.18
C ASN A 125 9.50 -14.46 -0.07
N HIS A 126 10.39 -13.58 0.39
CA HIS A 126 10.08 -12.62 1.44
C HIS A 126 9.06 -11.58 1.02
N TYR A 127 9.03 -11.20 -0.26
CA TYR A 127 8.01 -10.32 -0.80
C TYR A 127 6.62 -10.95 -0.65
N GLY A 128 6.42 -12.15 -1.19
CA GLY A 128 5.14 -12.87 -1.08
C GLY A 128 4.71 -13.09 0.38
N LYS A 129 5.66 -13.51 1.26
CA LYS A 129 5.39 -13.67 2.70
C LYS A 129 4.94 -12.38 3.36
N SER A 130 5.59 -11.26 3.06
CA SER A 130 5.23 -9.97 3.64
C SER A 130 3.89 -9.44 3.12
N LYS A 131 3.55 -9.72 1.86
CA LYS A 131 2.24 -9.35 1.29
C LYS A 131 1.13 -10.19 1.89
N TRP A 132 1.32 -11.50 2.05
CA TRP A 132 0.37 -12.36 2.74
C TRP A 132 0.16 -11.91 4.20
N GLN A 133 1.23 -11.69 4.97
CA GLN A 133 1.10 -11.18 6.34
C GLN A 133 0.43 -9.79 6.41
N ALA A 134 0.54 -8.97 5.37
CA ALA A 134 -0.16 -7.70 5.29
C ALA A 134 -1.66 -7.90 5.07
N GLU A 135 -2.09 -8.90 4.27
CA GLU A 135 -3.50 -9.27 4.17
C GLU A 135 -4.09 -9.72 5.50
N GLU A 136 -3.34 -10.50 6.28
CA GLU A 136 -3.81 -11.02 7.57
C GLU A 136 -4.02 -9.94 8.65
N VAL A 137 -3.51 -8.74 8.46
CA VAL A 137 -3.69 -7.63 9.43
C VAL A 137 -4.78 -6.64 9.01
N ILE A 138 -5.34 -6.78 7.79
CA ILE A 138 -6.45 -5.98 7.28
C ILE A 138 -7.79 -6.62 7.66
#